data_9dcdab6d8a84df964a3749fb84e1ff78
#
_entry.id   9dcdab6d8a84df964a3749fb84e1ff78
#
_cell.length_a   1.000
_cell.length_b   1.000
_cell.length_c   1.000
_cell.angle_alpha   90.00
_cell.angle_beta   90.00
_cell.angle_gamma   90.00
#
_symmetry.space_group_name_H-M   'P 1'
#
loop_
_entity.id
_entity.type
_entity.pdbx_description
1 polymer ?
#
loop_
_entity_poly.entity_id
_entity_poly.type
_entity_poly.pdbx_seq_one_letter_code
_entity_poly.pdbx_strand_id
1 'polypeptide(L)'
;ECIRELQKRNFLVIKGNHDHALVTGIPARGFSPVGRWVLEWSAAEVEKAECDWLANLPAYHQQDNWIAVHGAPQDKTFFNAYVYRLTYEENLSYLAEHAIPICIHGHTHIQGTYYLRGKRHGFENTDELRLDDIKHCLVCPGSVGQPRSGKTDAEFAIFDQQQEIIQFHRTNYDLECIVKDMHHHGFPVQLIDRLRQGR
;
A
#
# COMPACT_ATOMS: atom_id res chain seq x y z
N GLU A 1 -4.31 -3.77 -17.60
CA GLU A 1 -3.97 -2.39 -18.00
C GLU A 1 -2.94 -1.75 -17.08
N CYS A 2 -3.17 -1.65 -15.75
CA CYS A 2 -2.25 -1.01 -14.79
C CYS A 2 -0.83 -1.57 -14.85
N ILE A 3 -0.67 -2.91 -14.94
CA ILE A 3 0.64 -3.57 -15.06
C ILE A 3 1.40 -3.04 -16.29
N ARG A 4 0.73 -2.96 -17.44
CA ARG A 4 1.33 -2.48 -18.69
C ARG A 4 1.74 -1.00 -18.61
N GLU A 5 0.98 -0.17 -17.92
CA GLU A 5 1.33 1.24 -17.70
C GLU A 5 2.55 1.39 -16.79
N LEU A 6 2.65 0.60 -15.72
CA LEU A 6 3.82 0.60 -14.84
C LEU A 6 5.09 0.14 -15.57
N GLN A 7 4.99 -0.92 -16.39
CA GLN A 7 6.09 -1.41 -17.23
C GLN A 7 6.58 -0.35 -18.21
N LYS A 8 5.67 0.32 -18.94
CA LYS A 8 6.02 1.36 -19.92
C LYS A 8 6.75 2.55 -19.29
N ARG A 9 6.41 2.92 -18.06
CA ARG A 9 6.94 4.10 -17.37
C ARG A 9 8.20 3.83 -16.56
N ASN A 10 8.65 2.57 -16.52
CA ASN A 10 9.82 2.15 -15.74
C ASN A 10 9.79 2.61 -14.27
N PHE A 11 8.63 2.52 -13.62
CA PHE A 11 8.49 2.80 -12.20
C PHE A 11 9.22 1.76 -11.35
N LEU A 12 9.72 2.20 -10.20
CA LEU A 12 10.12 1.30 -9.13
C LEU A 12 8.85 0.71 -8.50
N VAL A 13 8.70 -0.60 -8.60
CA VAL A 13 7.53 -1.33 -8.10
C VAL A 13 7.99 -2.42 -7.15
N ILE A 14 7.31 -2.55 -6.02
CA ILE A 14 7.49 -3.66 -5.07
C ILE A 14 6.27 -4.57 -5.08
N LYS A 15 6.48 -5.82 -4.72
CA LYS A 15 5.45 -6.86 -4.70
C LYS A 15 4.54 -6.72 -3.47
N GLY A 16 3.22 -6.80 -3.68
CA GLY A 16 2.23 -6.92 -2.61
C GLY A 16 1.74 -8.37 -2.40
N ASN A 17 0.90 -8.57 -1.41
CA ASN A 17 0.34 -9.88 -1.07
C ASN A 17 -0.56 -10.44 -2.19
N HIS A 18 -1.30 -9.60 -2.91
CA HIS A 18 -2.09 -10.02 -4.08
C HIS A 18 -1.20 -10.42 -5.25
N ASP A 19 -0.14 -9.66 -5.55
CA ASP A 19 0.82 -10.00 -6.61
C ASP A 19 1.51 -11.33 -6.31
N HIS A 20 1.92 -11.52 -5.05
CA HIS A 20 2.53 -12.78 -4.60
C HIS A 20 1.56 -13.96 -4.78
N ALA A 21 0.32 -13.81 -4.35
CA ALA A 21 -0.69 -14.87 -4.47
C ALA A 21 -1.00 -15.23 -5.93
N LEU A 22 -1.01 -14.25 -6.84
CA LEU A 22 -1.21 -14.50 -8.27
C LEU A 22 -0.11 -15.38 -8.88
N VAL A 23 1.15 -15.15 -8.50
CA VAL A 23 2.29 -15.84 -9.12
C VAL A 23 2.68 -17.14 -8.43
N THR A 24 2.35 -17.31 -7.15
CA THR A 24 2.67 -18.52 -6.38
C THR A 24 1.50 -19.47 -6.17
N GLY A 25 0.31 -19.06 -6.57
CA GLY A 25 -0.95 -19.74 -6.30
C GLY A 25 -1.70 -19.14 -5.11
N ILE A 26 -3.03 -19.08 -5.25
CA ILE A 26 -3.90 -18.47 -4.23
C ILE A 26 -3.97 -19.39 -3.00
N PRO A 27 -3.49 -18.95 -1.82
CA PRO A 27 -3.46 -19.81 -0.64
C PRO A 27 -4.87 -20.12 -0.14
N ALA A 28 -5.05 -21.30 0.45
CA ALA A 28 -6.34 -21.73 0.99
C ALA A 28 -6.83 -20.86 2.17
N ARG A 29 -5.91 -20.17 2.86
CA ARG A 29 -6.16 -19.30 4.02
C ARG A 29 -5.47 -17.95 3.86
N GLY A 30 -5.91 -16.95 4.63
CA GLY A 30 -5.30 -15.61 4.66
C GLY A 30 -6.04 -14.55 3.84
N PHE A 31 -6.94 -14.95 2.94
CA PHE A 31 -7.79 -14.04 2.20
C PHE A 31 -9.28 -14.21 2.61
N SER A 32 -10.00 -13.09 2.69
CA SER A 32 -11.45 -13.13 2.82
C SER A 32 -12.08 -13.77 1.57
N PRO A 33 -13.33 -14.26 1.64
CA PRO A 33 -14.02 -14.78 0.45
C PRO A 33 -14.03 -13.80 -0.72
N VAL A 34 -14.24 -12.50 -0.44
CA VAL A 34 -14.22 -11.43 -1.45
C VAL A 34 -12.80 -11.20 -2.00
N GLY A 35 -11.78 -11.20 -1.14
CA GLY A 35 -10.38 -11.09 -1.56
C GLY A 35 -9.94 -12.27 -2.43
N ARG A 36 -10.39 -13.47 -2.12
CA ARG A 36 -10.17 -14.68 -2.94
C ARG A 36 -10.83 -14.54 -4.31
N TRP A 37 -12.08 -14.11 -4.35
CA TRP A 37 -12.79 -13.86 -5.61
C TRP A 37 -12.01 -12.90 -6.52
N VAL A 38 -11.51 -11.79 -5.96
CA VAL A 38 -10.66 -10.83 -6.71
C VAL A 38 -9.41 -11.49 -7.27
N LEU A 39 -8.75 -12.34 -6.48
CA LEU A 39 -7.54 -13.05 -6.94
C LEU A 39 -7.87 -14.04 -8.06
N GLU A 40 -8.95 -14.80 -7.95
CA GLU A 40 -9.41 -15.75 -8.97
C GLU A 40 -9.78 -15.03 -10.26
N TRP A 41 -10.51 -13.92 -10.17
CA TRP A 41 -10.83 -13.07 -11.31
C TRP A 41 -9.55 -12.50 -11.94
N SER A 42 -8.65 -11.93 -11.13
CA SER A 42 -7.38 -11.38 -11.63
C SER A 42 -6.51 -12.44 -12.30
N ALA A 43 -6.47 -13.67 -11.77
CA ALA A 43 -5.72 -14.78 -12.35
C ALA A 43 -6.26 -15.19 -13.73
N ALA A 44 -7.55 -14.99 -14.00
CA ALA A 44 -8.15 -15.25 -15.31
C ALA A 44 -7.87 -14.14 -16.34
N GLU A 45 -7.62 -12.91 -15.87
CA GLU A 45 -7.42 -11.72 -16.73
C GLU A 45 -5.95 -11.41 -17.03
N VAL A 46 -5.02 -11.83 -16.15
CA VAL A 46 -3.59 -11.49 -16.26
C VAL A 46 -2.90 -12.45 -17.25
N GLU A 47 -2.19 -11.88 -18.22
CA GLU A 47 -1.43 -12.64 -19.20
C GLU A 47 -0.15 -13.23 -18.59
N LYS A 48 0.38 -14.31 -19.19
CA LYS A 48 1.61 -14.96 -18.72
C LYS A 48 2.78 -13.98 -18.59
N ALA A 49 2.98 -13.08 -19.55
CA ALA A 49 4.07 -12.10 -19.52
C ALA A 49 3.92 -11.12 -18.33
N GLU A 50 2.69 -10.77 -17.96
CA GLU A 50 2.39 -9.93 -16.81
C GLU A 50 2.63 -10.69 -15.49
N CYS A 51 2.25 -11.99 -15.42
CA CYS A 51 2.59 -12.86 -14.29
C CYS A 51 4.10 -13.02 -14.13
N ASP A 52 4.84 -13.23 -15.21
CA ASP A 52 6.30 -13.34 -15.20
C ASP A 52 6.94 -12.03 -14.69
N TRP A 53 6.41 -10.87 -15.05
CA TRP A 53 6.87 -9.59 -14.53
C TRP A 53 6.57 -9.43 -13.04
N LEU A 54 5.34 -9.74 -12.59
CA LEU A 54 4.96 -9.71 -11.17
C LEU A 54 5.82 -10.67 -10.34
N ALA A 55 6.16 -11.84 -10.88
CA ALA A 55 7.01 -12.81 -10.20
C ALA A 55 8.40 -12.26 -9.90
N ASN A 56 8.94 -11.41 -10.78
CA ASN A 56 10.26 -10.81 -10.66
C ASN A 56 10.30 -9.51 -9.85
N LEU A 57 9.16 -8.97 -9.41
CA LEU A 57 9.16 -7.79 -8.54
C LEU A 57 9.85 -8.08 -7.20
N PRO A 58 10.66 -7.13 -6.68
CA PRO A 58 11.23 -7.25 -5.35
C PRO A 58 10.15 -7.17 -4.26
N ALA A 59 10.38 -7.82 -3.12
CA ALA A 59 9.47 -7.75 -1.97
C ALA A 59 9.56 -6.40 -1.23
N TYR A 60 10.71 -5.73 -1.34
CA TYR A 60 11.00 -4.43 -0.74
C TYR A 60 12.00 -3.66 -1.58
N HIS A 61 12.10 -2.35 -1.33
CA HIS A 61 13.18 -1.50 -1.83
C HIS A 61 13.77 -0.71 -0.68
N GLN A 62 15.08 -0.61 -0.59
CA GLN A 62 15.79 0.12 0.46
C GLN A 62 16.84 1.06 -0.12
N GLN A 63 16.89 2.25 0.43
CA GLN A 63 17.94 3.23 0.26
C GLN A 63 18.53 3.61 1.64
N ASP A 64 19.54 4.47 1.67
CA ASP A 64 20.29 4.77 2.89
C ASP A 64 19.43 5.19 4.09
N ASN A 65 18.39 5.98 3.86
CA ASN A 65 17.54 6.56 4.91
C ASN A 65 16.07 6.13 4.87
N TRP A 66 15.67 5.24 3.96
CA TRP A 66 14.30 4.74 3.90
C TRP A 66 14.17 3.34 3.31
N ILE A 67 13.12 2.65 3.70
CA ILE A 67 12.69 1.37 3.13
C ILE A 67 11.24 1.49 2.63
N ALA A 68 10.94 0.89 1.50
CA ALA A 68 9.56 0.67 1.05
C ALA A 68 9.21 -0.81 1.12
N VAL A 69 8.07 -1.11 1.74
CA VAL A 69 7.49 -2.45 1.85
C VAL A 69 5.99 -2.36 1.55
N HIS A 70 5.36 -3.46 1.13
CA HIS A 70 3.90 -3.43 0.98
C HIS A 70 3.17 -3.48 2.33
N GLY A 71 3.58 -4.37 3.23
CA GLY A 71 2.97 -4.58 4.55
C GLY A 71 3.74 -3.92 5.68
N ALA A 72 4.29 -4.70 6.60
CA ALA A 72 5.04 -4.22 7.74
C ALA A 72 6.55 -4.50 7.62
N PRO A 73 7.45 -3.60 8.07
CA PRO A 73 8.89 -3.79 7.97
C PRO A 73 9.42 -4.98 8.80
N GLN A 74 8.79 -5.32 9.92
CA GLN A 74 9.14 -6.49 10.72
C GLN A 74 8.63 -7.84 10.16
N ASP A 75 7.74 -7.79 9.17
CA ASP A 75 7.24 -9.01 8.51
C ASP A 75 8.31 -9.59 7.60
N LYS A 76 8.72 -10.86 7.83
CA LYS A 76 9.71 -11.56 7.02
C LYS A 76 9.37 -11.61 5.52
N THR A 77 8.11 -11.48 5.17
CA THR A 77 7.63 -11.45 3.78
C THR A 77 7.52 -10.02 3.23
N PHE A 78 7.47 -9.00 4.09
CA PHE A 78 7.26 -7.59 3.80
C PHE A 78 5.88 -7.23 3.20
N PHE A 79 4.94 -8.18 3.08
CA PHE A 79 3.66 -7.91 2.42
C PHE A 79 2.42 -8.52 3.09
N ASN A 80 2.53 -9.29 4.17
CA ASN A 80 1.38 -9.93 4.83
C ASN A 80 0.90 -9.22 6.10
N ALA A 81 1.81 -8.68 6.91
CA ALA A 81 1.44 -8.01 8.15
C ALA A 81 0.99 -6.57 7.94
N TYR A 82 0.12 -6.08 8.83
CA TYR A 82 -0.41 -4.72 8.79
C TYR A 82 0.32 -3.81 9.78
N VAL A 83 0.58 -2.57 9.35
CA VAL A 83 0.93 -1.46 10.24
C VAL A 83 -0.35 -0.72 10.62
N TYR A 84 -0.79 -0.85 11.87
CA TYR A 84 -1.98 -0.19 12.36
C TYR A 84 -1.86 0.07 13.88
N ARG A 85 -2.90 0.63 14.50
CA ARG A 85 -2.89 1.08 15.90
C ARG A 85 -2.34 0.05 16.92
N LEU A 86 -2.47 -1.25 16.66
CA LEU A 86 -2.01 -2.29 17.59
C LEU A 86 -0.58 -2.79 17.32
N THR A 87 -0.01 -2.48 16.15
CA THR A 87 1.28 -3.03 15.72
C THR A 87 2.34 -1.96 15.40
N TYR A 88 1.96 -0.68 15.32
CA TYR A 88 2.90 0.36 14.89
C TYR A 88 4.08 0.55 15.84
N GLU A 89 3.89 0.37 17.17
CA GLU A 89 4.97 0.54 18.15
C GLU A 89 6.06 -0.51 17.97
N GLU A 90 5.68 -1.77 17.72
CA GLU A 90 6.62 -2.85 17.42
C GLU A 90 7.37 -2.59 16.12
N ASN A 91 6.68 -2.07 15.11
CA ASN A 91 7.30 -1.71 13.84
C ASN A 91 8.23 -0.50 13.97
N LEU A 92 7.90 0.52 14.77
CA LEU A 92 8.81 1.63 15.09
C LEU A 92 10.06 1.14 15.86
N SER A 93 9.89 0.20 16.78
CA SER A 93 11.00 -0.44 17.49
C SER A 93 11.91 -1.20 16.54
N TYR A 94 11.33 -1.95 15.59
CA TYR A 94 12.08 -2.61 14.53
C TYR A 94 12.91 -1.63 13.70
N LEU A 95 12.33 -0.49 13.29
CA LEU A 95 13.06 0.55 12.55
C LEU A 95 14.23 1.11 13.38
N ALA A 96 14.02 1.33 14.68
CA ALA A 96 15.06 1.83 15.58
C ALA A 96 16.22 0.82 15.74
N GLU A 97 15.92 -0.47 15.90
CA GLU A 97 16.91 -1.54 16.02
C GLU A 97 17.75 -1.69 14.74
N HIS A 98 17.16 -1.42 13.57
CA HIS A 98 17.84 -1.54 12.28
C HIS A 98 18.37 -0.21 11.73
N ALA A 99 18.30 0.87 12.52
CA ALA A 99 18.72 2.23 12.14
C ALA A 99 18.05 2.73 10.83
N ILE A 100 16.78 2.42 10.63
CA ILE A 100 15.98 2.85 9.48
C ILE A 100 15.12 4.04 9.89
N PRO A 101 15.34 5.26 9.37
CA PRO A 101 14.54 6.43 9.73
C PRO A 101 13.10 6.35 9.23
N ILE A 102 12.89 5.92 7.99
CA ILE A 102 11.61 6.01 7.31
C ILE A 102 11.24 4.66 6.69
N CYS A 103 10.02 4.19 6.98
CA CYS A 103 9.42 3.09 6.25
C CYS A 103 8.16 3.56 5.52
N ILE A 104 8.15 3.42 4.21
CA ILE A 104 6.96 3.65 3.36
C ILE A 104 6.25 2.31 3.21
N HIS A 105 4.95 2.26 3.57
CA HIS A 105 4.17 1.03 3.52
C HIS A 105 2.78 1.25 2.90
N GLY A 106 2.17 0.19 2.43
CA GLY A 106 0.80 0.15 1.91
C GLY A 106 -0.13 -0.72 2.75
N HIS A 107 -0.81 -1.66 2.11
CA HIS A 107 -1.63 -2.76 2.66
C HIS A 107 -2.84 -2.34 3.53
N THR A 108 -2.69 -1.35 4.41
CA THR A 108 -3.79 -0.79 5.21
C THR A 108 -4.75 0.06 4.39
N HIS A 109 -4.26 0.70 3.33
CA HIS A 109 -4.98 1.68 2.49
C HIS A 109 -5.47 2.91 3.28
N ILE A 110 -4.83 3.23 4.40
CA ILE A 110 -5.18 4.37 5.26
C ILE A 110 -4.02 5.36 5.21
N GLN A 111 -4.24 6.52 4.60
CA GLN A 111 -3.24 7.57 4.48
C GLN A 111 -2.88 8.16 5.83
N GLY A 112 -1.57 8.32 6.10
CA GLY A 112 -1.05 8.96 7.30
C GLY A 112 0.26 8.34 7.78
N THR A 113 0.73 8.81 8.92
CA THR A 113 2.03 8.45 9.47
C THR A 113 1.96 8.09 10.95
N TYR A 114 2.50 6.93 11.31
CA TYR A 114 2.91 6.65 12.70
C TYR A 114 4.35 7.10 12.87
N TYR A 115 4.66 7.76 14.00
CA TYR A 115 5.96 8.38 14.22
C TYR A 115 6.49 8.18 15.63
N LEU A 116 7.82 8.30 15.76
CA LEU A 116 8.54 8.45 17.02
C LEU A 116 9.27 9.80 17.01
N ARG A 117 8.77 10.76 17.81
CA ARG A 117 9.31 12.10 17.99
C ARG A 117 9.84 12.25 19.43
N GLY A 118 11.16 12.17 19.58
CA GLY A 118 11.78 12.08 20.91
C GLY A 118 11.38 10.81 21.64
N LYS A 119 10.57 10.93 22.70
CA LYS A 119 9.95 9.83 23.47
C LYS A 119 8.45 9.68 23.20
N ARG A 120 7.88 10.53 22.35
CA ARG A 120 6.46 10.52 22.02
C ARG A 120 6.25 9.74 20.73
N HIS A 121 5.26 8.91 20.69
CA HIS A 121 4.80 8.23 19.49
C HIS A 121 3.30 8.49 19.28
N GLY A 122 2.86 8.44 18.05
CA GLY A 122 1.46 8.73 17.70
C GLY A 122 1.18 8.49 16.22
N PHE A 123 -0.01 8.92 15.81
CA PHE A 123 -0.47 8.91 14.43
C PHE A 123 -0.89 10.31 14.00
N GLU A 124 -0.43 10.74 12.83
CA GLU A 124 -0.84 12.00 12.20
C GLU A 124 -1.37 11.71 10.79
N ASN A 125 -2.45 12.40 10.43
CA ASN A 125 -3.00 12.46 9.07
C ASN A 125 -3.16 13.94 8.72
N THR A 126 -2.06 14.55 8.29
CA THR A 126 -1.94 15.95 7.88
C THR A 126 -1.63 16.04 6.40
N ASP A 127 -1.86 17.19 5.77
CA ASP A 127 -1.51 17.37 4.35
C ASP A 127 0.00 17.44 4.14
N GLU A 128 0.76 17.85 5.17
CA GLU A 128 2.22 17.91 5.15
C GLU A 128 2.80 17.45 6.49
N LEU A 129 3.84 16.64 6.45
CA LEU A 129 4.63 16.18 7.59
C LEU A 129 6.10 16.58 7.40
N ARG A 130 6.65 17.34 8.34
CA ARG A 130 8.09 17.62 8.44
C ARG A 130 8.78 16.53 9.24
N LEU A 131 9.95 16.09 8.78
CA LEU A 131 10.70 14.98 9.35
C LEU A 131 11.86 15.40 10.26
N ASP A 132 12.19 16.69 10.32
CA ASP A 132 13.35 17.27 11.02
C ASP A 132 13.44 16.90 12.52
N ASP A 133 12.34 16.61 13.20
CA ASP A 133 12.29 16.18 14.60
C ASP A 133 11.79 14.73 14.80
N ILE A 134 11.59 14.00 13.71
CA ILE A 134 11.11 12.60 13.72
C ILE A 134 12.28 11.65 13.59
N LYS A 135 12.46 10.77 14.56
CA LYS A 135 13.53 9.76 14.54
C LYS A 135 13.22 8.57 13.64
N HIS A 136 11.99 8.10 13.75
CA HIS A 136 11.50 6.96 12.96
C HIS A 136 10.03 7.18 12.61
N CYS A 137 9.64 6.84 11.39
CA CYS A 137 8.25 6.90 10.98
C CYS A 137 7.85 5.78 10.02
N LEU A 138 6.56 5.46 10.05
CA LEU A 138 5.88 4.50 9.20
C LEU A 138 4.84 5.27 8.40
N VAL A 139 5.08 5.45 7.12
CA VAL A 139 4.32 6.33 6.23
C VAL A 139 3.47 5.50 5.29
N CYS A 140 2.15 5.64 5.36
CA CYS A 140 1.24 5.10 4.36
C CYS A 140 0.78 6.21 3.42
N PRO A 141 1.12 6.19 2.12
CA PRO A 141 0.66 7.20 1.16
C PRO A 141 -0.85 7.12 0.89
N GLY A 142 -1.53 6.09 1.38
CA GLY A 142 -2.92 5.79 1.09
C GLY A 142 -3.07 4.75 -0.01
N SER A 143 -4.15 4.82 -0.75
CA SER A 143 -4.45 3.89 -1.84
C SER A 143 -5.02 4.62 -3.05
N VAL A 144 -4.48 4.31 -4.23
CA VAL A 144 -5.04 4.82 -5.50
C VAL A 144 -6.31 4.04 -5.88
N GLY A 145 -6.33 2.71 -5.65
CA GLY A 145 -7.40 1.85 -6.13
C GLY A 145 -8.53 1.58 -5.13
N GLN A 146 -8.23 1.55 -3.82
CA GLN A 146 -9.22 1.28 -2.77
C GLN A 146 -8.89 2.02 -1.47
N PRO A 147 -9.07 3.34 -1.38
CA PRO A 147 -8.91 4.09 -0.14
C PRO A 147 -9.81 3.56 0.97
N ARG A 148 -9.30 3.55 2.21
CA ARG A 148 -10.04 3.10 3.41
C ARG A 148 -10.05 4.16 4.51
N SER A 149 -9.88 5.41 4.13
CA SER A 149 -9.89 6.57 5.04
C SER A 149 -11.28 7.21 5.23
N GLY A 150 -12.34 6.60 4.67
CA GLY A 150 -13.69 7.17 4.60
C GLY A 150 -13.87 8.17 3.45
N LYS A 151 -12.88 8.29 2.56
CA LYS A 151 -12.91 9.10 1.33
C LYS A 151 -12.74 8.20 0.12
N THR A 152 -13.23 8.66 -1.03
CA THR A 152 -13.20 7.89 -2.29
C THR A 152 -12.12 8.35 -3.25
N ASP A 153 -11.44 9.46 -2.94
CA ASP A 153 -10.37 10.02 -3.77
C ASP A 153 -9.16 9.08 -3.82
N ALA A 154 -8.48 9.02 -4.95
CA ALA A 154 -7.20 8.34 -5.06
C ALA A 154 -6.13 9.06 -4.22
N GLU A 155 -5.48 8.33 -3.32
CA GLU A 155 -4.51 8.87 -2.36
C GLU A 155 -3.08 8.53 -2.77
N PHE A 156 -2.16 9.50 -2.65
CA PHE A 156 -0.73 9.34 -2.88
C PHE A 156 0.08 10.33 -2.02
N ALA A 157 1.41 10.16 -1.99
CA ALA A 157 2.30 11.09 -1.29
C ALA A 157 3.52 11.45 -2.14
N ILE A 158 4.07 12.62 -1.89
CA ILE A 158 5.35 13.09 -2.42
C ILE A 158 6.33 13.18 -1.26
N PHE A 159 7.46 12.47 -1.36
CA PHE A 159 8.56 12.54 -0.41
C PHE A 159 9.69 13.40 -0.99
N ASP A 160 9.82 14.63 -0.50
CA ASP A 160 10.96 15.49 -0.77
C ASP A 160 12.10 15.18 0.22
N GLN A 161 13.09 14.44 -0.25
CA GLN A 161 14.23 14.02 0.58
C GLN A 161 15.18 15.17 0.92
N GLN A 162 15.21 16.24 0.10
CA GLN A 162 16.09 17.39 0.35
C GLN A 162 15.52 18.32 1.40
N GLN A 163 14.21 18.50 1.39
CA GLN A 163 13.49 19.33 2.37
C GLN A 163 13.06 18.54 3.61
N GLU A 164 13.21 17.23 3.61
CA GLU A 164 12.73 16.31 4.66
C GLU A 164 11.24 16.49 4.94
N ILE A 165 10.44 16.52 3.85
CA ILE A 165 8.99 16.74 3.92
C ILE A 165 8.26 15.61 3.19
N ILE A 166 7.15 15.16 3.76
CA ILE A 166 6.19 14.28 3.10
C ILE A 166 4.89 15.05 2.91
N GLN A 167 4.45 15.18 1.66
CA GLN A 167 3.19 15.81 1.30
C GLN A 167 2.17 14.76 0.89
N PHE A 168 1.00 14.78 1.54
CA PHE A 168 -0.09 13.85 1.26
C PHE A 168 -1.11 14.51 0.32
N HIS A 169 -1.43 13.81 -0.74
CA HIS A 169 -2.31 14.32 -1.79
C HIS A 169 -3.49 13.37 -2.03
N ARG A 170 -4.57 13.96 -2.54
CA ARG A 170 -5.76 13.25 -3.01
C ARG A 170 -6.19 13.83 -4.35
N THR A 171 -6.68 12.99 -5.24
CA THR A 171 -7.21 13.41 -6.52
C THR A 171 -8.51 12.70 -6.84
N ASN A 172 -9.46 13.45 -7.38
CA ASN A 172 -10.73 12.90 -7.83
C ASN A 172 -10.58 12.09 -9.11
N TYR A 173 -11.42 11.09 -9.26
CA TYR A 173 -11.58 10.33 -10.50
C TYR A 173 -13.07 9.99 -10.71
N ASP A 174 -13.43 9.52 -11.91
CA ASP A 174 -14.81 9.11 -12.21
C ASP A 174 -15.14 7.77 -11.55
N LEU A 175 -15.57 7.84 -10.29
CA LEU A 175 -15.97 6.68 -9.48
C LEU A 175 -17.10 5.89 -10.14
N GLU A 176 -18.08 6.57 -10.73
CA GLU A 176 -19.23 5.88 -11.33
C GLU A 176 -18.86 5.15 -12.63
N CYS A 177 -17.83 5.62 -13.35
CA CYS A 177 -17.25 4.86 -14.46
C CYS A 177 -16.67 3.53 -13.96
N ILE A 178 -15.84 3.58 -12.91
CA ILE A 178 -15.26 2.36 -12.32
C ILE A 178 -16.35 1.42 -11.77
N VAL A 179 -17.38 1.95 -11.12
CA VAL A 179 -18.50 1.15 -10.61
C VAL A 179 -19.27 0.45 -11.75
N LYS A 180 -19.47 1.12 -12.88
CA LYS A 180 -20.08 0.49 -14.06
C LYS A 180 -19.23 -0.66 -14.60
N ASP A 181 -17.92 -0.47 -14.67
CA ASP A 181 -16.98 -1.51 -15.11
C ASP A 181 -16.98 -2.68 -14.13
N MET A 182 -16.98 -2.44 -12.81
CA MET A 182 -17.10 -3.48 -11.80
C MET A 182 -18.40 -4.29 -11.95
N HIS A 183 -19.52 -3.64 -12.19
CA HIS A 183 -20.79 -4.32 -12.48
C HIS A 183 -20.71 -5.14 -13.77
N HIS A 184 -20.14 -4.60 -14.83
CA HIS A 184 -19.96 -5.27 -16.11
C HIS A 184 -19.15 -6.57 -15.96
N HIS A 185 -18.09 -6.52 -15.15
CA HIS A 185 -17.22 -7.68 -14.87
C HIS A 185 -17.73 -8.59 -13.73
N GLY A 186 -18.92 -8.35 -13.20
CA GLY A 186 -19.56 -9.21 -12.19
C GLY A 186 -18.90 -9.13 -10.81
N PHE A 187 -18.30 -8.01 -10.45
CA PHE A 187 -17.69 -7.83 -9.13
C PHE A 187 -18.75 -7.94 -8.01
N PRO A 188 -18.40 -8.57 -6.87
CA PRO A 188 -19.28 -8.63 -5.71
C PRO A 188 -19.73 -7.24 -5.25
N VAL A 189 -21.01 -7.09 -4.94
CA VAL A 189 -21.61 -5.81 -4.49
C VAL A 189 -20.85 -5.23 -3.29
N GLN A 190 -20.36 -6.08 -2.39
CA GLN A 190 -19.56 -5.66 -1.24
C GLN A 190 -18.30 -4.86 -1.61
N LEU A 191 -17.67 -5.15 -2.76
CA LEU A 191 -16.51 -4.38 -3.24
C LEU A 191 -16.92 -3.02 -3.79
N ILE A 192 -18.03 -2.97 -4.50
CA ILE A 192 -18.60 -1.74 -5.03
C ILE A 192 -19.02 -0.81 -3.88
N ASP A 193 -19.70 -1.35 -2.87
CA ASP A 193 -20.11 -0.61 -1.68
C ASP A 193 -18.90 -0.09 -0.89
N ARG A 194 -17.86 -0.90 -0.75
CA ARG A 194 -16.60 -0.49 -0.10
C ARG A 194 -15.95 0.67 -0.85
N LEU A 195 -15.87 0.60 -2.17
CA LEU A 195 -15.29 1.65 -3.00
C LEU A 195 -16.08 2.96 -2.85
N ARG A 196 -17.42 2.90 -2.91
CA ARG A 196 -18.30 4.07 -2.73
C ARG A 196 -18.25 4.67 -1.33
N GLN A 197 -17.84 3.90 -0.33
CA GLN A 197 -17.76 4.34 1.06
C GLN A 197 -16.32 4.69 1.52
N GLY A 198 -15.34 4.45 0.68
CA GLY A 198 -13.93 4.62 1.05
C GLY A 198 -13.49 3.67 2.19
N ARG A 199 -13.87 2.36 2.09
CA ARG A 199 -13.67 1.36 3.15
C ARG A 199 -12.98 0.10 2.66
#